data_eacbe57b4e4f26f090b8dc078cf1e18c
#
_entry.id   eacbe57b4e4f26f090b8dc078cf1e18c
#
_cell.length_a   1.000
_cell.length_b   1.000
_cell.length_c   1.000
_cell.angle_alpha   90.00
_cell.angle_beta   90.00
_cell.angle_gamma   90.00
#
_symmetry.space_group_name_H-M   'P 1'
#
loop_
_entity.id
_entity.type
_entity.pdbx_description
1 polymer ?
#
loop_
_entity_poly.entity_id
_entity_poly.type
_entity_poly.pdbx_seq_one_letter_code
_entity_poly.pdbx_strand_id
1 'polypeptide(L)'
;MNEETVDMFAIRPDRKGPKTVAILLLLGALFFGVLAYTDLTNANSEELSEAQIETLINVPNQQGENLSIEQYQDFHKEINESNGYLIRGTALGVGSVFVFVGSILLFGMKPIGGKIALVGTGITFVGGVYGCMIVYDAAKEHLLESMLVQTHEITAYLCGVCSFLCGAMALLPLINARAKLAFDEANSVQLVQDESE
;
A
#
# COMPACT_ATOMS: atom_id res chain seq x y z
N MET A 1 -35.03 11.91 -36.90
CA MET A 1 -34.05 12.27 -35.85
C MET A 1 -32.72 11.90 -36.46
N ASN A 2 -31.88 12.88 -36.79
CA ASN A 2 -30.67 12.64 -37.57
C ASN A 2 -29.66 11.85 -36.76
N GLU A 3 -28.99 10.86 -37.39
CA GLU A 3 -27.91 10.04 -36.75
C GLU A 3 -26.81 10.92 -36.11
N GLU A 4 -26.50 12.10 -36.70
CA GLU A 4 -25.54 13.07 -36.16
C GLU A 4 -25.89 13.60 -34.76
N THR A 5 -27.17 13.68 -34.41
CA THR A 5 -27.59 14.16 -33.07
C THR A 5 -27.47 13.08 -31.99
N VAL A 6 -27.46 11.82 -32.36
CA VAL A 6 -27.30 10.69 -31.43
C VAL A 6 -25.82 10.58 -31.03
N ASP A 7 -24.88 10.81 -31.95
CA ASP A 7 -23.43 10.75 -31.69
C ASP A 7 -22.93 11.86 -30.75
N MET A 8 -23.59 13.03 -30.71
CA MET A 8 -23.20 14.09 -29.76
C MET A 8 -23.43 13.73 -28.29
N PHE A 9 -24.33 12.80 -27.99
CA PHE A 9 -24.65 12.34 -26.63
C PHE A 9 -24.05 10.98 -26.30
N ALA A 10 -23.35 10.35 -27.26
CA ALA A 10 -22.70 9.07 -27.02
C ALA A 10 -21.55 9.22 -26.00
N ILE A 11 -21.61 8.43 -24.93
CA ILE A 11 -20.55 8.39 -23.91
C ILE A 11 -19.32 7.75 -24.55
N ARG A 12 -18.23 8.51 -24.69
CA ARG A 12 -16.97 7.99 -25.26
C ARG A 12 -16.23 7.16 -24.25
N PRO A 13 -15.68 5.99 -24.66
CA PRO A 13 -14.84 5.14 -23.80
C PRO A 13 -13.59 5.90 -23.33
N ASP A 14 -13.25 5.75 -22.05
CA ASP A 14 -12.02 6.33 -21.46
C ASP A 14 -11.01 5.22 -21.17
N ARG A 15 -10.05 5.04 -22.08
CA ARG A 15 -8.93 4.09 -21.91
C ARG A 15 -7.77 4.65 -21.10
N LYS A 16 -7.67 5.99 -20.95
CA LYS A 16 -6.55 6.64 -20.25
C LYS A 16 -6.73 6.58 -18.75
N GLY A 17 -7.94 6.82 -18.24
CA GLY A 17 -8.24 6.81 -16.82
C GLY A 17 -7.79 5.52 -16.11
N PRO A 18 -8.26 4.33 -16.53
CA PRO A 18 -7.83 3.06 -15.94
C PRO A 18 -6.31 2.83 -15.99
N LYS A 19 -5.63 3.20 -17.08
CA LYS A 19 -4.17 3.08 -17.20
C LYS A 19 -3.42 4.01 -16.25
N THR A 20 -3.89 5.25 -16.08
CA THR A 20 -3.32 6.19 -15.11
C THR A 20 -3.46 5.66 -13.69
N VAL A 21 -4.65 5.17 -13.33
CA VAL A 21 -4.88 4.53 -12.03
C VAL A 21 -3.97 3.32 -11.83
N ALA A 22 -3.80 2.48 -12.87
CA ALA A 22 -2.91 1.34 -12.81
C ALA A 22 -1.46 1.72 -12.50
N ILE A 23 -0.94 2.80 -13.10
CA ILE A 23 0.41 3.30 -12.83
C ILE A 23 0.53 3.78 -11.37
N LEU A 24 -0.45 4.54 -10.87
CA LEU A 24 -0.46 5.02 -9.49
C LEU A 24 -0.51 3.85 -8.49
N LEU A 25 -1.34 2.85 -8.74
CA LEU A 25 -1.41 1.63 -7.93
C LEU A 25 -0.09 0.85 -7.97
N LEU A 26 0.57 0.79 -9.12
CA LEU A 26 1.88 0.14 -9.26
C LEU A 26 2.94 0.82 -8.37
N LEU A 27 2.98 2.15 -8.39
CA LEU A 27 3.88 2.91 -7.51
C LEU A 27 3.56 2.68 -6.02
N GLY A 28 2.28 2.66 -5.66
CA GLY A 28 1.84 2.33 -4.30
C GLY A 28 2.25 0.91 -3.88
N ALA A 29 2.11 -0.08 -4.78
CA ALA A 29 2.53 -1.45 -4.52
C ALA A 29 4.03 -1.57 -4.29
N LEU A 30 4.86 -0.88 -5.09
CA LEU A 30 6.31 -0.85 -4.89
C LEU A 30 6.68 -0.22 -3.55
N PHE A 31 6.03 0.88 -3.19
CA PHE A 31 6.25 1.53 -1.89
C PHE A 31 5.93 0.60 -0.71
N PHE A 32 4.74 -0.03 -0.71
CA PHE A 32 4.38 -1.00 0.33
C PHE A 32 5.28 -2.24 0.33
N GLY A 33 5.75 -2.67 -0.83
CA GLY A 33 6.70 -3.78 -0.96
C GLY A 33 8.04 -3.50 -0.29
N VAL A 34 8.57 -2.28 -0.44
CA VAL A 34 9.81 -1.85 0.26
C VAL A 34 9.60 -1.81 1.77
N LEU A 35 8.49 -1.25 2.25
CA LEU A 35 8.17 -1.23 3.68
C LEU A 35 8.02 -2.66 4.23
N ALA A 36 7.33 -3.54 3.52
CA ALA A 36 7.19 -4.94 3.89
C ALA A 36 8.53 -5.65 4.01
N TYR A 37 9.44 -5.42 3.06
CA TYR A 37 10.77 -5.98 3.10
C TYR A 37 11.55 -5.54 4.35
N THR A 38 11.50 -4.25 4.68
CA THR A 38 12.15 -3.70 5.87
C THR A 38 11.58 -4.33 7.14
N ASP A 39 10.27 -4.42 7.26
CA ASP A 39 9.61 -5.01 8.43
C ASP A 39 9.94 -6.49 8.59
N LEU A 40 9.90 -7.27 7.50
CA LEU A 40 10.22 -8.70 7.54
C LEU A 40 11.71 -8.94 7.86
N THR A 41 12.59 -8.03 7.45
CA THR A 41 14.00 -8.07 7.83
C THR A 41 14.17 -7.82 9.34
N ASN A 42 13.46 -6.81 9.88
CA ASN A 42 13.50 -6.51 11.31
C ASN A 42 12.87 -7.62 12.15
N ALA A 43 11.80 -8.27 11.67
CA ALA A 43 11.17 -9.41 12.35
C ALA A 43 12.08 -10.63 12.46
N ASN A 44 13.07 -10.77 11.57
CA ASN A 44 14.05 -11.85 11.61
C ASN A 44 15.33 -11.51 12.40
N SER A 45 15.43 -10.28 12.92
CA SER A 45 16.57 -9.83 13.70
C SER A 45 16.22 -9.85 15.18
N GLU A 46 16.80 -10.77 15.95
CA GLU A 46 16.57 -10.84 17.41
C GLU A 46 17.11 -9.60 18.11
N GLU A 47 18.26 -9.10 17.69
CA GLU A 47 18.89 -7.89 18.23
C GLU A 47 19.39 -7.00 17.08
N LEU A 48 19.31 -5.70 17.29
CA LEU A 48 19.95 -4.71 16.43
C LEU A 48 21.38 -4.44 16.91
N SER A 49 22.31 -4.23 15.99
CA SER A 49 23.65 -3.82 16.36
C SER A 49 23.65 -2.41 16.97
N GLU A 50 24.56 -2.15 17.93
CA GLU A 50 24.69 -0.84 18.57
C GLU A 50 24.83 0.29 17.53
N ALA A 51 25.62 0.08 16.47
CA ALA A 51 25.82 1.06 15.41
C ALA A 51 24.50 1.39 14.62
N GLN A 52 23.61 0.41 14.47
CA GLN A 52 22.30 0.62 13.86
C GLN A 52 21.42 1.45 14.79
N ILE A 53 21.38 1.12 16.08
CA ILE A 53 20.60 1.85 17.09
C ILE A 53 21.13 3.29 17.22
N GLU A 54 22.43 3.49 17.33
CA GLU A 54 23.04 4.83 17.39
C GLU A 54 22.61 5.69 16.19
N THR A 55 22.55 5.11 14.99
CA THR A 55 22.08 5.83 13.81
C THR A 55 20.62 6.27 13.95
N LEU A 56 19.77 5.43 14.54
CA LEU A 56 18.32 5.68 14.68
C LEU A 56 18.02 6.71 15.78
N ILE A 57 18.74 6.66 16.93
CA ILE A 57 18.55 7.58 18.05
C ILE A 57 19.35 8.88 17.93
N ASN A 58 20.30 8.97 16.98
CA ASN A 58 21.16 10.13 16.82
C ASN A 58 20.37 11.44 16.57
N VAL A 59 19.39 11.41 15.67
CA VAL A 59 18.60 12.59 15.34
C VAL A 59 17.77 13.07 16.55
N PRO A 60 16.99 12.21 17.23
CA PRO A 60 16.31 12.59 18.46
C PRO A 60 17.28 13.15 19.53
N ASN A 61 18.41 12.50 19.77
CA ASN A 61 19.37 12.91 20.79
C ASN A 61 20.04 14.25 20.45
N GLN A 62 20.28 14.56 19.17
CA GLN A 62 20.73 15.89 18.74
C GLN A 62 19.69 16.99 19.01
N GLN A 63 18.42 16.65 19.12
CA GLN A 63 17.33 17.57 19.43
C GLN A 63 17.04 17.69 20.93
N GLY A 64 17.88 17.07 21.77
CA GLY A 64 17.82 17.21 23.22
C GLY A 64 17.11 16.05 23.94
N GLU A 65 16.76 14.98 23.23
CA GLU A 65 16.27 13.74 23.82
C GLU A 65 17.45 12.91 24.37
N ASN A 66 17.20 12.07 25.36
CA ASN A 66 18.23 11.24 25.98
C ASN A 66 17.87 9.77 25.83
N LEU A 67 17.65 9.33 24.59
CA LEU A 67 17.36 7.93 24.30
C LEU A 67 18.63 7.09 24.42
N SER A 68 18.57 6.02 25.19
CA SER A 68 19.65 5.06 25.34
C SER A 68 19.53 3.90 24.33
N ILE A 69 20.66 3.24 24.06
CA ILE A 69 20.71 2.03 23.22
C ILE A 69 19.82 0.94 23.85
N GLU A 70 19.85 0.79 25.17
CA GLU A 70 19.08 -0.19 25.91
C GLU A 70 17.56 0.03 25.74
N GLN A 71 17.07 1.26 25.90
CA GLN A 71 15.65 1.60 25.67
C GLN A 71 15.18 1.27 24.25
N TYR A 72 16.02 1.55 23.24
CA TYR A 72 15.67 1.23 21.86
C TYR A 72 15.70 -0.28 21.60
N GLN A 73 16.61 -1.01 22.24
CA GLN A 73 16.69 -2.48 22.15
C GLN A 73 15.46 -3.12 22.79
N ASP A 74 15.02 -2.64 23.96
CA ASP A 74 13.80 -3.12 24.62
C ASP A 74 12.56 -2.87 23.76
N PHE A 75 12.47 -1.69 23.15
CA PHE A 75 11.43 -1.37 22.17
C PHE A 75 11.42 -2.36 20.98
N HIS A 76 12.60 -2.63 20.40
CA HIS A 76 12.71 -3.57 19.28
C HIS A 76 12.31 -5.00 19.69
N LYS A 77 12.73 -5.43 20.87
CA LYS A 77 12.38 -6.71 21.45
C LYS A 77 10.87 -6.86 21.67
N GLU A 78 10.21 -5.86 22.27
CA GLU A 78 8.77 -5.83 22.51
C GLU A 78 7.98 -5.97 21.19
N ILE A 79 8.40 -5.27 20.11
CA ILE A 79 7.76 -5.41 18.80
C ILE A 79 7.92 -6.82 18.26
N ASN A 80 9.07 -7.45 18.43
CA ASN A 80 9.31 -8.81 17.96
C ASN A 80 8.51 -9.84 18.77
N GLU A 81 8.44 -9.70 20.09
CA GLU A 81 7.64 -10.56 20.96
C GLU A 81 6.13 -10.44 20.66
N SER A 82 5.66 -9.24 20.36
CA SER A 82 4.27 -8.99 19.94
C SER A 82 3.99 -9.32 18.47
N ASN A 83 5.00 -9.78 17.72
CA ASN A 83 4.95 -10.01 16.27
C ASN A 83 4.55 -8.77 15.45
N GLY A 84 4.76 -7.56 15.94
CA GLY A 84 4.35 -6.32 15.29
C GLY A 84 4.96 -6.14 13.89
N TYR A 85 6.27 -6.37 13.75
CA TYR A 85 6.94 -6.33 12.44
C TYR A 85 6.47 -7.44 11.51
N LEU A 86 6.27 -8.65 12.02
CA LEU A 86 5.81 -9.80 11.23
C LEU A 86 4.41 -9.56 10.67
N ILE A 87 3.47 -9.12 11.53
CA ILE A 87 2.08 -8.83 11.13
C ILE A 87 2.04 -7.71 10.10
N ARG A 88 2.72 -6.58 10.37
CA ARG A 88 2.76 -5.45 9.45
C ARG A 88 3.44 -5.82 8.14
N GLY A 89 4.62 -6.41 8.19
CA GLY A 89 5.39 -6.81 7.02
C GLY A 89 4.67 -7.81 6.13
N THR A 90 4.03 -8.84 6.72
CA THR A 90 3.26 -9.84 5.95
C THR A 90 2.01 -9.22 5.33
N ALA A 91 1.27 -8.38 6.05
CA ALA A 91 0.08 -7.73 5.52
C ALA A 91 0.43 -6.76 4.36
N LEU A 92 1.46 -5.93 4.54
CA LEU A 92 1.95 -5.04 3.49
C LEU A 92 2.51 -5.82 2.30
N GLY A 93 3.25 -6.91 2.55
CA GLY A 93 3.84 -7.74 1.50
C GLY A 93 2.80 -8.47 0.66
N VAL A 94 1.89 -9.20 1.31
CA VAL A 94 0.81 -9.90 0.61
C VAL A 94 -0.09 -8.90 -0.11
N GLY A 95 -0.50 -7.84 0.55
CA GLY A 95 -1.34 -6.82 -0.05
C GLY A 95 -0.66 -6.13 -1.25
N SER A 96 0.65 -5.81 -1.15
CA SER A 96 1.40 -5.21 -2.25
C SER A 96 1.47 -6.13 -3.49
N VAL A 97 1.61 -7.44 -3.31
CA VAL A 97 1.57 -8.40 -4.43
C VAL A 97 0.22 -8.38 -5.12
N PHE A 98 -0.89 -8.37 -4.37
CA PHE A 98 -2.23 -8.27 -4.96
C PHE A 98 -2.43 -6.93 -5.69
N VAL A 99 -2.01 -5.81 -5.11
CA VAL A 99 -2.09 -4.50 -5.77
C VAL A 99 -1.21 -4.47 -7.03
N PHE A 100 -0.02 -5.04 -6.99
CA PHE A 100 0.89 -5.13 -8.13
C PHE A 100 0.28 -5.94 -9.29
N VAL A 101 -0.18 -7.15 -9.02
CA VAL A 101 -0.84 -7.99 -10.03
C VAL A 101 -2.10 -7.31 -10.55
N GLY A 102 -2.92 -6.75 -9.65
CA GLY A 102 -4.12 -6.00 -10.00
C GLY A 102 -3.82 -4.81 -10.90
N SER A 103 -2.75 -4.06 -10.63
CA SER A 103 -2.34 -2.91 -11.45
C SER A 103 -1.90 -3.32 -12.86
N ILE A 104 -1.15 -4.41 -13.01
CA ILE A 104 -0.76 -4.94 -14.33
C ILE A 104 -2.00 -5.34 -15.15
N LEU A 105 -2.93 -6.06 -14.54
CA LEU A 105 -4.17 -6.46 -15.20
C LEU A 105 -5.03 -5.25 -15.59
N LEU A 106 -5.11 -4.26 -14.72
CA LEU A 106 -5.85 -3.02 -14.98
C LEU A 106 -5.19 -2.21 -16.11
N PHE A 107 -3.86 -2.16 -16.15
CA PHE A 107 -3.12 -1.55 -17.25
C PHE A 107 -3.40 -2.24 -18.58
N GLY A 108 -3.54 -3.58 -18.57
CA GLY A 108 -3.99 -4.41 -19.68
C GLY A 108 -5.50 -4.32 -19.96
N MET A 109 -6.20 -3.33 -19.40
CA MET A 109 -7.65 -3.10 -19.59
C MET A 109 -8.54 -4.28 -19.13
N LYS A 110 -8.08 -5.08 -18.16
CA LYS A 110 -8.86 -6.17 -17.56
C LYS A 110 -9.55 -5.69 -16.27
N PRO A 111 -10.89 -5.63 -16.20
CA PRO A 111 -11.62 -5.09 -15.04
C PRO A 111 -11.39 -5.90 -13.76
N ILE A 112 -11.02 -7.18 -13.87
CA ILE A 112 -10.65 -8.02 -12.73
C ILE A 112 -9.44 -7.45 -11.96
N GLY A 113 -8.55 -6.71 -12.64
CA GLY A 113 -7.40 -6.06 -12.03
C GLY A 113 -7.79 -5.09 -10.91
N GLY A 114 -8.83 -4.28 -11.13
CA GLY A 114 -9.35 -3.37 -10.10
C GLY A 114 -9.89 -4.11 -8.87
N LYS A 115 -10.55 -5.26 -9.06
CA LYS A 115 -11.06 -6.09 -7.95
C LYS A 115 -9.92 -6.71 -7.14
N ILE A 116 -8.90 -7.24 -7.83
CA ILE A 116 -7.71 -7.81 -7.18
C ILE A 116 -6.95 -6.74 -6.40
N ALA A 117 -6.73 -5.57 -6.99
CA ALA A 117 -6.10 -4.43 -6.30
C ALA A 117 -6.90 -4.00 -5.06
N LEU A 118 -8.24 -3.98 -5.14
CA LEU A 118 -9.10 -3.63 -4.01
C LEU A 118 -8.97 -4.63 -2.85
N VAL A 119 -8.87 -5.92 -3.14
CA VAL A 119 -8.59 -6.95 -2.11
C VAL A 119 -7.22 -6.70 -1.48
N GLY A 120 -6.18 -6.44 -2.30
CA GLY A 120 -4.84 -6.13 -1.81
C GLY A 120 -4.82 -4.91 -0.89
N THR A 121 -5.48 -3.81 -1.29
CA THR A 121 -5.57 -2.60 -0.45
C THR A 121 -6.36 -2.83 0.84
N GLY A 122 -7.36 -3.70 0.85
CA GLY A 122 -8.07 -4.13 2.05
C GLY A 122 -7.15 -4.86 3.03
N ILE A 123 -6.31 -5.76 2.53
CA ILE A 123 -5.32 -6.48 3.35
C ILE A 123 -4.29 -5.50 3.93
N THR A 124 -3.72 -4.58 3.12
CA THR A 124 -2.77 -3.57 3.60
C THR A 124 -3.40 -2.63 4.61
N PHE A 125 -4.66 -2.23 4.41
CA PHE A 125 -5.37 -1.36 5.33
C PHE A 125 -5.55 -2.03 6.70
N VAL A 126 -6.18 -3.20 6.74
CA VAL A 126 -6.51 -3.87 8.01
C VAL A 126 -5.24 -4.35 8.72
N GLY A 127 -4.41 -5.14 8.05
CA GLY A 127 -3.23 -5.72 8.68
C GLY A 127 -2.08 -4.72 8.86
N GLY A 128 -1.91 -3.78 7.91
CA GLY A 128 -0.91 -2.72 8.00
C GLY A 128 -1.20 -1.75 9.14
N VAL A 129 -2.44 -1.25 9.26
CA VAL A 129 -2.84 -0.36 10.35
C VAL A 129 -2.75 -1.06 11.70
N TYR A 130 -3.23 -2.32 11.79
CA TYR A 130 -3.13 -3.09 13.03
C TYR A 130 -1.67 -3.30 13.46
N GLY A 131 -0.79 -3.69 12.54
CA GLY A 131 0.64 -3.82 12.84
C GLY A 131 1.30 -2.50 13.21
N CYS A 132 0.91 -1.37 12.58
CA CYS A 132 1.38 -0.04 12.98
C CYS A 132 0.93 0.33 14.40
N MET A 133 -0.27 -0.05 14.82
CA MET A 133 -0.75 0.19 16.18
C MET A 133 0.07 -0.57 17.22
N ILE A 134 0.42 -1.83 16.95
CA ILE A 134 1.31 -2.61 17.85
C ILE A 134 2.65 -1.90 18.01
N VAL A 135 3.26 -1.47 16.90
CA VAL A 135 4.55 -0.75 16.93
C VAL A 135 4.45 0.58 17.68
N TYR A 136 3.35 1.31 17.49
CA TYR A 136 3.12 2.59 18.17
C TYR A 136 2.90 2.39 19.68
N ASP A 137 2.19 1.35 20.10
CA ASP A 137 1.97 1.07 21.53
C ASP A 137 3.29 0.67 22.23
N ALA A 138 4.11 -0.17 21.60
CA ALA A 138 5.46 -0.47 22.08
C ALA A 138 6.35 0.79 22.14
N ALA A 139 6.25 1.69 21.15
CA ALA A 139 7.00 2.94 21.17
C ALA A 139 6.61 3.83 22.35
N LYS A 140 5.32 3.90 22.71
CA LYS A 140 4.85 4.66 23.88
C LYS A 140 5.38 4.11 25.20
N GLU A 141 5.54 2.80 25.28
CA GLU A 141 6.00 2.15 26.50
C GLU A 141 7.51 2.35 26.75
N HIS A 142 8.31 2.20 25.69
CA HIS A 142 9.76 2.17 25.84
C HIS A 142 10.46 3.49 25.47
N LEU A 143 9.94 4.26 24.50
CA LEU A 143 10.63 5.45 23.99
C LEU A 143 10.15 6.75 24.65
N LEU A 144 9.25 6.70 25.62
CA LEU A 144 8.73 7.83 26.43
C LEU A 144 8.53 9.09 25.53
N GLU A 145 7.66 9.87 25.57
CA GLU A 145 7.31 11.12 24.84
C GLU A 145 8.32 11.62 23.76
N SER A 146 9.15 10.73 23.18
CA SER A 146 10.17 11.07 22.20
C SER A 146 9.58 11.37 20.82
N MET A 147 10.35 12.08 19.98
CA MET A 147 10.04 12.29 18.56
C MET A 147 9.78 10.97 17.82
N LEU A 148 10.41 9.87 18.25
CA LEU A 148 10.20 8.56 17.65
C LEU A 148 8.77 8.05 17.89
N VAL A 149 8.17 8.29 19.05
CA VAL A 149 6.76 7.94 19.32
C VAL A 149 5.85 8.69 18.35
N GLN A 150 6.07 9.99 18.16
CA GLN A 150 5.30 10.79 17.19
C GLN A 150 5.50 10.27 15.75
N THR A 151 6.72 9.85 15.41
CA THR A 151 7.02 9.29 14.09
C THR A 151 6.23 7.99 13.85
N HIS A 152 6.13 7.11 14.84
CA HIS A 152 5.35 5.88 14.75
C HIS A 152 3.84 6.16 14.69
N GLU A 153 3.36 7.16 15.42
CA GLU A 153 1.98 7.63 15.34
C GLU A 153 1.63 8.13 13.94
N ILE A 154 2.44 9.04 13.40
CA ILE A 154 2.26 9.57 12.05
C ILE A 154 2.34 8.45 11.02
N THR A 155 3.25 7.49 11.19
CA THR A 155 3.37 6.33 10.29
C THR A 155 2.11 5.49 10.29
N ALA A 156 1.46 5.28 11.43
CA ALA A 156 0.19 4.56 11.51
C ALA A 156 -0.94 5.28 10.76
N TYR A 157 -1.06 6.60 10.92
CA TYR A 157 -2.01 7.41 10.15
C TYR A 157 -1.72 7.38 8.65
N LEU A 158 -0.46 7.55 8.25
CA LEU A 158 -0.07 7.52 6.84
C LEU A 158 -0.34 6.16 6.20
N CYS A 159 -0.05 5.07 6.91
CA CYS A 159 -0.36 3.73 6.43
C CYS A 159 -1.87 3.57 6.14
N GLY A 160 -2.73 4.02 7.06
CA GLY A 160 -4.17 4.01 6.90
C GLY A 160 -4.64 4.87 5.71
N VAL A 161 -4.19 6.13 5.65
CA VAL A 161 -4.58 7.08 4.59
C VAL A 161 -4.09 6.60 3.22
N CYS A 162 -2.83 6.18 3.09
CA CYS A 162 -2.30 5.71 1.82
C CYS A 162 -3.01 4.44 1.33
N SER A 163 -3.27 3.47 2.23
CA SER A 163 -4.01 2.25 1.86
C SER A 163 -5.44 2.57 1.45
N PHE A 164 -6.12 3.48 2.15
CA PHE A 164 -7.46 3.93 1.80
C PHE A 164 -7.50 4.63 0.44
N LEU A 165 -6.55 5.52 0.16
CA LEU A 165 -6.45 6.21 -1.14
C LEU A 165 -6.18 5.22 -2.28
N CYS A 166 -5.30 4.23 -2.07
CA CYS A 166 -5.09 3.16 -3.05
C CYS A 166 -6.37 2.36 -3.31
N GLY A 167 -7.14 2.05 -2.26
CA GLY A 167 -8.44 1.39 -2.39
C GLY A 167 -9.46 2.23 -3.16
N ALA A 168 -9.56 3.51 -2.85
CA ALA A 168 -10.42 4.44 -3.57
C ALA A 168 -10.02 4.53 -5.06
N MET A 169 -8.72 4.63 -5.36
CA MET A 169 -8.23 4.62 -6.74
C MET A 169 -8.54 3.31 -7.46
N ALA A 170 -8.39 2.16 -6.82
CA ALA A 170 -8.72 0.86 -7.40
C ALA A 170 -10.23 0.73 -7.73
N LEU A 171 -11.09 1.39 -6.95
CA LEU A 171 -12.53 1.40 -7.13
C LEU A 171 -12.97 2.30 -8.29
N LEU A 172 -12.27 3.42 -8.55
CA LEU A 172 -12.67 4.40 -9.58
C LEU A 172 -12.94 3.79 -10.96
N PRO A 173 -12.06 2.96 -11.55
CA PRO A 173 -12.34 2.36 -12.86
C PRO A 173 -13.53 1.41 -12.85
N LEU A 174 -13.84 0.80 -11.70
CA LEU A 174 -14.93 -0.17 -11.57
C LEU A 174 -16.32 0.51 -11.52
N ILE A 175 -16.40 1.75 -11.02
CA ILE A 175 -17.67 2.49 -10.93
C ILE A 175 -17.86 3.47 -12.09
N ASN A 176 -16.80 3.86 -12.80
CA ASN A 176 -16.85 4.82 -13.89
C ASN A 176 -17.44 4.19 -15.16
N ALA A 177 -18.58 4.71 -15.64
CA ALA A 177 -19.26 4.22 -16.83
C ALA A 177 -18.37 4.27 -18.10
N ARG A 178 -17.56 5.33 -18.26
CA ARG A 178 -16.65 5.46 -19.42
C ARG A 178 -15.51 4.42 -19.39
N ALA A 179 -15.03 4.08 -18.19
CA ALA A 179 -14.02 3.03 -18.02
C ALA A 179 -14.61 1.65 -18.32
N LYS A 180 -15.85 1.38 -17.88
CA LYS A 180 -16.57 0.13 -18.19
C LYS A 180 -16.72 -0.07 -19.69
N LEU A 181 -17.17 0.94 -20.43
CA LEU A 181 -17.26 0.90 -21.89
C LEU A 181 -15.90 0.59 -22.53
N ALA A 182 -14.82 1.16 -22.03
CA ALA A 182 -13.48 0.90 -22.53
C ALA A 182 -13.01 -0.54 -22.24
N PHE A 183 -13.40 -1.13 -21.12
CA PHE A 183 -13.14 -2.55 -20.82
C PHE A 183 -13.92 -3.49 -21.74
N ASP A 184 -15.19 -3.20 -21.99
CA ASP A 184 -16.04 -4.03 -22.87
C ASP A 184 -15.52 -4.00 -24.31
N GLU A 185 -15.12 -2.83 -24.80
CA GLU A 185 -14.51 -2.67 -26.13
C GLU A 185 -13.16 -3.41 -26.23
N ALA A 186 -12.32 -3.37 -25.19
CA ALA A 186 -11.04 -4.09 -25.18
C ALA A 186 -11.27 -5.63 -25.20
N ASN A 187 -12.26 -6.13 -24.47
CA ASN A 187 -12.59 -7.54 -24.44
C ASN A 187 -13.17 -8.05 -25.77
N SER A 188 -14.00 -7.25 -26.46
CA SER A 188 -14.59 -7.65 -27.76
C SER A 188 -13.52 -7.77 -28.83
N VAL A 189 -12.51 -6.91 -28.83
CA VAL A 189 -11.38 -6.98 -29.79
C VAL A 189 -10.53 -8.26 -29.56
N GLN A 190 -10.33 -8.66 -28.30
CA GLN A 190 -9.59 -9.90 -27.98
C GLN A 190 -10.31 -11.16 -28.48
N LEU A 191 -11.62 -11.23 -28.30
CA LEU A 191 -12.42 -12.39 -28.76
C LEU A 191 -12.37 -12.59 -30.29
N VAL A 192 -12.37 -11.50 -31.06
CA VAL A 192 -12.27 -11.56 -32.52
C VAL A 192 -10.88 -12.03 -32.98
N GLN A 193 -9.83 -11.71 -32.23
CA GLN A 193 -8.47 -12.17 -32.56
C GLN A 193 -8.29 -13.66 -32.25
N ASP A 194 -8.82 -14.15 -31.13
CA ASP A 194 -8.73 -15.57 -30.75
C ASP A 194 -9.51 -16.50 -31.70
N GLU A 195 -10.60 -16.00 -32.34
CA GLU A 195 -11.35 -16.75 -33.33
C GLU A 195 -10.68 -16.81 -34.73
N SER A 196 -9.66 -15.99 -34.95
CA SER A 196 -8.95 -15.88 -36.23
C SER A 196 -7.65 -16.68 -36.33
N GLU A 197 -7.20 -17.27 -35.21
CA GLU A 197 -6.03 -18.19 -35.12
C GLU A 197 -6.48 -19.67 -35.14
#